data_80ee255136341ecf77be8d06db0ed098
#
_entry.id   80ee255136341ecf77be8d06db0ed098
#
_cell.length_a   1.000
_cell.length_b   1.000
_cell.length_c   1.000
_cell.angle_alpha   90.00
_cell.angle_beta   90.00
_cell.angle_gamma   90.00
#
_symmetry.space_group_name_H-M   'P 1'
#
loop_
_entity.id
_entity.type
_entity.pdbx_description
1 polymer ?
#
loop_
_entity_poly.entity_id
_entity_poly.type
_entity_poly.pdbx_seq_one_letter_code
_entity_poly.pdbx_strand_id
1 'polypeptide(L)'
;MAHKIVRRTQVDDSHLPQSMHPLLKQLYARRGVDLAGCELSLSKLLRPETMLGIDTAAKIIADAIAADKSILIVGDFDADGATSTSVCLIALRMMGAKHVDYLIPNRFDYGYGLSPEIVAVAQSRGAQLLITVDNGISSIEGVAAAKQLGMQVVVTDHHLPGQTLPDADAIVNPNQNGCEFASKSIAGVGVAFYLMSVLRKELRQRDWYQQQHIAEPNLGSLLDIVALGTVADVVSLDSNNRILVQAGLQRVKTGRCRVGITALLEVAKRSPQRIVASDFGFAVGPRLNAAGRLDEMALGVETLLCEDMMLARRMADELDGLNGERRELEAGMQQEALKSLQTLSLDESDLPWGLALFQDDWHQGVIGILASRIKDKYHRPVIAFADAGEGEIKGSARSIKGLHMRDLLELINSRHPGMIIKFGGHAMAAGLSLRADAFELFQSAYDKAVRELLKPEQLTGEILSDGELPIALMNLETAFLLRESGPWGQSFEEPLFDGYFSVIQQRIVGEKHLKLVLETDCGSVMMDAIAFNVDLQTWPDATIKHARLAYKLDVNEFRGNQTVQMLVDYIEPA
;
A
#
# COMPACT_ATOMS: atom_id res chain seq x y z
N MET A 1 -12.63 -22.40 8.73
CA MET A 1 -12.28 -21.47 9.82
C MET A 1 -13.38 -20.43 9.98
N ALA A 2 -13.89 -20.22 11.17
CA ALA A 2 -15.00 -19.29 11.38
C ALA A 2 -14.47 -17.85 11.40
N HIS A 3 -14.73 -17.10 10.34
CA HIS A 3 -14.74 -15.66 10.40
C HIS A 3 -16.07 -15.25 11.03
N LYS A 4 -16.05 -14.25 11.89
CA LYS A 4 -17.24 -13.70 12.50
C LYS A 4 -17.59 -12.37 11.85
N ILE A 5 -18.79 -12.25 11.29
CA ILE A 5 -19.30 -10.95 10.84
C ILE A 5 -19.67 -10.13 12.07
N VAL A 6 -19.04 -8.97 12.21
CA VAL A 6 -19.26 -8.02 13.30
C VAL A 6 -19.75 -6.71 12.70
N ARG A 7 -20.95 -6.26 13.09
CA ARG A 7 -21.50 -4.98 12.62
C ARG A 7 -20.85 -3.81 13.34
N ARG A 8 -20.45 -2.79 12.58
CA ARG A 8 -19.94 -1.53 13.13
C ARG A 8 -20.99 -0.90 14.02
N THR A 9 -20.54 -0.28 15.11
CA THR A 9 -21.42 0.43 16.03
C THR A 9 -22.14 1.58 15.31
N GLN A 10 -23.40 1.80 15.64
CA GLN A 10 -24.12 2.99 15.19
C GLN A 10 -23.52 4.22 15.85
N VAL A 11 -23.32 5.27 15.07
CA VAL A 11 -22.76 6.56 15.49
C VAL A 11 -23.75 7.66 15.12
N ASP A 12 -23.81 8.72 15.93
CA ASP A 12 -24.60 9.91 15.60
C ASP A 12 -24.06 10.58 14.33
N ASP A 13 -24.92 10.77 13.34
CA ASP A 13 -24.60 11.37 12.05
C ASP A 13 -25.16 12.79 11.89
N SER A 14 -25.73 13.37 12.95
CA SER A 14 -26.40 14.67 12.93
C SER A 14 -25.47 15.85 12.60
N HIS A 15 -24.16 15.66 12.85
CA HIS A 15 -23.10 16.63 12.54
C HIS A 15 -22.78 16.73 11.04
N LEU A 16 -23.22 15.76 10.23
CA LEU A 16 -23.01 15.75 8.78
C LEU A 16 -24.12 16.50 8.02
N PRO A 17 -23.83 17.00 6.78
CA PRO A 17 -24.77 17.83 6.03
C PRO A 17 -26.12 17.12 5.81
N GLN A 18 -27.22 17.85 6.02
CA GLN A 18 -28.57 17.31 5.79
C GLN A 18 -28.85 17.00 4.31
N SER A 19 -28.14 17.67 3.39
CA SER A 19 -28.23 17.42 1.94
C SER A 19 -27.54 16.12 1.49
N MET A 20 -26.74 15.50 2.37
CA MET A 20 -26.06 14.25 2.06
C MET A 20 -27.06 13.07 2.07
N HIS A 21 -26.89 12.12 1.15
CA HIS A 21 -27.71 10.92 1.10
C HIS A 21 -27.67 10.18 2.45
N PRO A 22 -28.82 9.75 3.03
CA PRO A 22 -28.86 9.15 4.38
C PRO A 22 -27.92 7.98 4.58
N LEU A 23 -27.79 7.09 3.57
CA LEU A 23 -26.84 5.98 3.61
C LEU A 23 -25.38 6.47 3.77
N LEU A 24 -24.99 7.50 3.01
CA LEU A 24 -23.64 8.05 3.08
C LEU A 24 -23.34 8.73 4.42
N LYS A 25 -24.34 9.42 5.01
CA LYS A 25 -24.21 9.99 6.35
C LYS A 25 -23.84 8.92 7.37
N GLN A 26 -24.56 7.81 7.39
CA GLN A 26 -24.28 6.69 8.29
C GLN A 26 -22.90 6.08 8.04
N LEU A 27 -22.53 5.85 6.78
CA LEU A 27 -21.24 5.27 6.41
C LEU A 27 -20.07 6.18 6.79
N TYR A 28 -20.20 7.49 6.56
CA TYR A 28 -19.17 8.46 6.89
C TYR A 28 -19.04 8.67 8.40
N ALA A 29 -20.15 8.77 9.14
CA ALA A 29 -20.12 8.88 10.58
C ALA A 29 -19.40 7.68 11.24
N ARG A 30 -19.69 6.45 10.77
CA ARG A 30 -19.00 5.24 11.25
C ARG A 30 -17.51 5.20 10.95
N ARG A 31 -17.04 5.99 9.98
CA ARG A 31 -15.62 6.15 9.62
C ARG A 31 -14.98 7.39 10.23
N GLY A 32 -15.73 8.07 11.14
CA GLY A 32 -15.22 9.23 11.87
C GLY A 32 -15.07 10.49 11.02
N VAL A 33 -15.79 10.58 9.89
CA VAL A 33 -15.77 11.79 9.05
C VAL A 33 -16.53 12.90 9.76
N ASP A 34 -15.89 14.04 9.92
CA ASP A 34 -16.49 15.29 10.37
C ASP A 34 -16.98 16.16 9.18
N LEU A 35 -17.58 17.30 9.49
CA LEU A 35 -18.07 18.23 8.46
C LEU A 35 -16.94 18.70 7.50
N ALA A 36 -15.74 18.93 8.03
CA ALA A 36 -14.59 19.35 7.22
C ALA A 36 -14.10 18.25 6.29
N GLY A 37 -14.14 17.00 6.74
CA GLY A 37 -13.73 15.82 5.97
C GLY A 37 -14.72 15.41 4.86
N CYS A 38 -15.90 16.04 4.78
CA CYS A 38 -16.85 15.82 3.68
C CYS A 38 -16.43 16.55 2.40
N GLU A 39 -15.63 17.61 2.49
CA GLU A 39 -15.19 18.40 1.35
C GLU A 39 -13.75 18.04 0.96
N LEU A 40 -13.58 17.30 -0.14
CA LEU A 40 -12.29 16.89 -0.66
C LEU A 40 -11.71 17.90 -1.67
N SER A 41 -11.58 19.16 -1.24
CA SER A 41 -11.00 20.25 -2.05
C SER A 41 -9.52 20.45 -1.74
N LEU A 42 -8.70 20.74 -2.76
CA LEU A 42 -7.27 21.07 -2.60
C LEU A 42 -7.03 22.26 -1.65
N SER A 43 -8.00 23.17 -1.51
CA SER A 43 -7.92 24.29 -0.57
C SER A 43 -7.95 23.86 0.91
N LYS A 44 -8.35 22.62 1.18
CA LYS A 44 -8.41 22.01 2.52
C LYS A 44 -7.17 21.17 2.87
N LEU A 45 -6.21 21.07 1.96
CA LEU A 45 -4.94 20.42 2.27
C LEU A 45 -4.29 21.07 3.49
N LEU A 46 -3.64 20.25 4.30
CA LEU A 46 -2.89 20.73 5.47
C LEU A 46 -1.81 21.73 5.05
N ARG A 47 -1.49 22.63 5.96
CA ARG A 47 -0.46 23.63 5.71
C ARG A 47 0.93 22.99 5.80
N PRO A 48 1.78 23.11 4.75
CA PRO A 48 3.11 22.51 4.75
C PRO A 48 4.03 23.03 5.86
N GLU A 49 3.83 24.28 6.29
CA GLU A 49 4.67 24.93 7.31
C GLU A 49 4.63 24.23 8.67
N THR A 50 3.64 23.38 8.93
CA THR A 50 3.59 22.55 10.15
C THR A 50 4.46 21.27 10.07
N MET A 51 5.01 20.97 8.90
CA MET A 51 5.92 19.82 8.71
C MET A 51 7.34 20.24 9.04
N LEU A 52 7.87 19.71 10.14
CA LEU A 52 9.19 20.08 10.66
C LEU A 52 10.29 19.87 9.61
N GLY A 53 11.16 20.86 9.47
CA GLY A 53 12.33 20.83 8.57
C GLY A 53 12.03 21.21 7.11
N ILE A 54 10.76 21.34 6.71
CA ILE A 54 10.39 21.54 5.29
C ILE A 54 10.93 22.86 4.70
N ASP A 55 10.89 23.95 5.46
CA ASP A 55 11.41 25.25 5.01
C ASP A 55 12.93 25.22 4.87
N THR A 56 13.65 24.55 5.79
CA THR A 56 15.11 24.35 5.72
C THR A 56 15.47 23.54 4.49
N ALA A 57 14.78 22.41 4.26
CA ALA A 57 14.98 21.57 3.09
C ALA A 57 14.76 22.35 1.79
N ALA A 58 13.67 23.10 1.70
CA ALA A 58 13.36 23.92 0.53
C ALA A 58 14.44 24.97 0.25
N LYS A 59 14.99 25.63 1.26
CA LYS A 59 16.09 26.60 1.11
C LYS A 59 17.37 25.94 0.60
N ILE A 60 17.77 24.79 1.18
CA ILE A 60 18.94 24.03 0.74
C ILE A 60 18.81 23.63 -0.74
N ILE A 61 17.65 23.13 -1.15
CA ILE A 61 17.41 22.74 -2.54
C ILE A 61 17.41 23.97 -3.46
N ALA A 62 16.78 25.08 -3.04
CA ALA A 62 16.79 26.33 -3.80
C ALA A 62 18.22 26.88 -4.00
N ASP A 63 19.06 26.82 -2.95
CA ASP A 63 20.47 27.22 -3.04
C ASP A 63 21.25 26.29 -3.98
N ALA A 64 20.98 24.99 -3.96
CA ALA A 64 21.59 24.02 -4.86
C ALA A 64 21.22 24.29 -6.34
N ILE A 65 19.93 24.59 -6.59
CA ILE A 65 19.45 24.96 -7.95
C ILE A 65 20.13 26.25 -8.41
N ALA A 66 20.18 27.28 -7.56
CA ALA A 66 20.78 28.56 -7.88
C ALA A 66 22.31 28.46 -8.14
N ALA A 67 22.98 27.54 -7.45
CA ALA A 67 24.40 27.26 -7.60
C ALA A 67 24.71 26.22 -8.69
N ASP A 68 23.71 25.77 -9.44
CA ASP A 68 23.82 24.77 -10.52
C ASP A 68 24.48 23.45 -10.06
N LYS A 69 24.21 23.05 -8.81
CA LYS A 69 24.75 21.81 -8.22
C LYS A 69 24.12 20.56 -8.82
N SER A 70 24.89 19.46 -8.81
CA SER A 70 24.39 18.12 -9.13
C SER A 70 23.54 17.59 -7.99
N ILE A 71 22.24 17.40 -8.24
CA ILE A 71 21.25 16.89 -7.31
C ILE A 71 20.96 15.43 -7.67
N LEU A 72 21.12 14.51 -6.71
CA LEU A 72 20.77 13.10 -6.89
C LEU A 72 19.65 12.71 -5.93
N ILE A 73 18.55 12.20 -6.49
CA ILE A 73 17.42 11.66 -5.71
C ILE A 73 17.70 10.19 -5.45
N VAL A 74 17.64 9.77 -4.19
CA VAL A 74 17.79 8.37 -3.79
C VAL A 74 16.42 7.86 -3.33
N GLY A 75 15.76 7.07 -4.19
CA GLY A 75 14.42 6.52 -3.93
C GLY A 75 14.44 5.14 -3.30
N ASP A 76 13.28 4.69 -2.81
CA ASP A 76 13.07 3.29 -2.41
C ASP A 76 12.64 2.43 -3.61
N PHE A 77 12.72 1.11 -3.44
CA PHE A 77 12.51 0.08 -4.48
C PHE A 77 11.05 -0.38 -4.62
N ASP A 78 10.08 0.39 -4.15
CA ASP A 78 8.66 0.11 -4.31
C ASP A 78 7.90 1.22 -5.06
N ALA A 79 6.58 1.09 -5.18
CA ALA A 79 5.78 2.04 -5.93
C ALA A 79 5.75 3.44 -5.30
N ASP A 80 5.84 3.57 -3.96
CA ASP A 80 5.91 4.88 -3.31
C ASP A 80 7.27 5.53 -3.56
N GLY A 81 8.37 4.79 -3.44
CA GLY A 81 9.70 5.27 -3.80
C GLY A 81 9.80 5.69 -5.28
N ALA A 82 9.24 4.91 -6.22
CA ALA A 82 9.23 5.25 -7.64
C ALA A 82 8.39 6.50 -7.94
N THR A 83 7.21 6.63 -7.32
CA THR A 83 6.33 7.80 -7.49
C THR A 83 6.93 9.05 -6.83
N SER A 84 7.53 8.92 -5.65
CA SER A 84 8.26 9.98 -4.95
C SER A 84 9.43 10.51 -5.78
N THR A 85 10.25 9.60 -6.32
CA THR A 85 11.36 9.91 -7.23
C THR A 85 10.86 10.67 -8.45
N SER A 86 9.81 10.17 -9.10
CA SER A 86 9.23 10.79 -10.30
C SER A 86 8.69 12.20 -10.02
N VAL A 87 7.98 12.39 -8.91
CA VAL A 87 7.47 13.72 -8.49
C VAL A 87 8.61 14.71 -8.30
N CYS A 88 9.67 14.31 -7.57
CA CYS A 88 10.83 15.19 -7.35
C CYS A 88 11.57 15.51 -8.65
N LEU A 89 11.86 14.50 -9.49
CA LEU A 89 12.55 14.71 -10.78
C LEU A 89 11.79 15.70 -11.67
N ILE A 90 10.51 15.47 -11.85
CA ILE A 90 9.69 16.32 -12.72
C ILE A 90 9.59 17.73 -12.15
N ALA A 91 9.29 17.86 -10.85
CA ALA A 91 9.16 19.16 -10.21
C ALA A 91 10.46 19.98 -10.28
N LEU A 92 11.61 19.37 -9.96
CA LEU A 92 12.90 20.04 -10.00
C LEU A 92 13.26 20.48 -11.43
N ARG A 93 13.03 19.63 -12.43
CA ARG A 93 13.22 20.01 -13.85
C ARG A 93 12.30 21.15 -14.27
N MET A 94 11.03 21.11 -13.88
CA MET A 94 10.07 22.22 -14.14
C MET A 94 10.49 23.52 -13.44
N MET A 95 11.20 23.45 -12.31
CA MET A 95 11.72 24.60 -11.56
C MET A 95 13.07 25.07 -12.08
N GLY A 96 13.62 24.48 -13.14
CA GLY A 96 14.84 24.91 -13.80
C GLY A 96 16.14 24.31 -13.24
N ALA A 97 16.08 23.26 -12.43
CA ALA A 97 17.25 22.49 -12.04
C ALA A 97 17.81 21.75 -13.26
N LYS A 98 19.11 21.98 -13.60
CA LYS A 98 19.72 21.44 -14.82
C LYS A 98 20.35 20.07 -14.60
N HIS A 99 20.93 19.84 -13.44
CA HIS A 99 21.68 18.63 -13.11
C HIS A 99 20.92 17.84 -12.04
N VAL A 100 19.88 17.11 -12.47
CA VAL A 100 19.05 16.28 -11.59
C VAL A 100 18.96 14.89 -12.17
N ASP A 101 19.38 13.91 -11.36
CA ASP A 101 19.34 12.48 -11.68
C ASP A 101 18.78 11.71 -10.48
N TYR A 102 18.59 10.40 -10.63
CA TYR A 102 18.09 9.54 -9.56
C TYR A 102 18.87 8.23 -9.46
N LEU A 103 18.76 7.60 -8.30
CA LEU A 103 19.31 6.28 -8.00
C LEU A 103 18.27 5.53 -7.16
N ILE A 104 17.89 4.34 -7.61
CA ILE A 104 17.11 3.41 -6.80
C ILE A 104 17.99 2.21 -6.49
N PRO A 105 18.30 1.94 -5.21
CA PRO A 105 19.09 0.78 -4.82
C PRO A 105 18.37 -0.52 -5.17
N ASN A 106 19.12 -1.49 -5.72
CA ASN A 106 18.62 -2.85 -5.82
C ASN A 106 18.55 -3.46 -4.40
N ARG A 107 17.35 -3.91 -4.00
CA ARG A 107 17.11 -4.43 -2.65
C ARG A 107 17.92 -5.68 -2.29
N PHE A 108 18.35 -6.43 -3.28
CA PHE A 108 19.12 -7.66 -3.08
C PHE A 108 20.59 -7.37 -2.82
N ASP A 109 21.15 -6.34 -3.50
CA ASP A 109 22.56 -5.99 -3.44
C ASP A 109 22.87 -5.03 -2.29
N TYR A 110 22.00 -4.03 -2.06
CA TYR A 110 22.27 -2.91 -1.15
C TYR A 110 21.35 -2.85 0.09
N GLY A 111 20.27 -3.63 0.10
CA GLY A 111 19.29 -3.60 1.19
C GLY A 111 18.37 -2.39 1.10
N TYR A 112 17.99 -1.83 2.26
CA TYR A 112 17.03 -0.73 2.38
C TYR A 112 17.70 0.60 2.70
N GLY A 113 17.28 1.66 2.02
CA GLY A 113 17.62 3.04 2.32
C GLY A 113 19.03 3.47 1.86
N LEU A 114 19.45 4.64 2.33
CA LEU A 114 20.76 5.21 2.01
C LEU A 114 21.85 4.52 2.85
N SER A 115 22.64 3.65 2.21
CA SER A 115 23.80 2.99 2.81
C SER A 115 25.11 3.66 2.36
N PRO A 116 26.27 3.41 3.05
CA PRO A 116 27.57 3.89 2.61
C PRO A 116 27.95 3.46 1.18
N GLU A 117 27.52 2.26 0.75
CA GLU A 117 27.74 1.75 -0.60
C GLU A 117 26.99 2.57 -1.65
N ILE A 118 25.73 2.92 -1.36
CA ILE A 118 24.91 3.81 -2.21
C ILE A 118 25.53 5.21 -2.28
N VAL A 119 26.06 5.70 -1.19
CA VAL A 119 26.77 6.99 -1.15
C VAL A 119 28.03 6.95 -2.02
N ALA A 120 28.77 5.85 -2.05
CA ALA A 120 29.92 5.70 -2.94
C ALA A 120 29.50 5.74 -4.44
N VAL A 121 28.35 5.12 -4.79
CA VAL A 121 27.78 5.24 -6.13
C VAL A 121 27.37 6.68 -6.42
N ALA A 122 26.73 7.37 -5.49
CA ALA A 122 26.36 8.79 -5.65
C ALA A 122 27.59 9.69 -5.86
N GLN A 123 28.68 9.44 -5.13
CA GLN A 123 29.95 10.14 -5.30
C GLN A 123 30.52 9.95 -6.71
N SER A 124 30.50 8.71 -7.21
CA SER A 124 30.99 8.40 -8.56
C SER A 124 30.20 9.12 -9.67
N ARG A 125 28.93 9.46 -9.41
CA ARG A 125 28.07 10.27 -10.29
C ARG A 125 28.25 11.78 -10.09
N GLY A 126 29.11 12.21 -9.16
CA GLY A 126 29.40 13.63 -8.90
C GLY A 126 28.27 14.35 -8.14
N ALA A 127 27.47 13.65 -7.37
CA ALA A 127 26.40 14.23 -6.56
C ALA A 127 26.97 15.21 -5.51
N GLN A 128 26.33 16.38 -5.40
CA GLN A 128 26.67 17.42 -4.41
C GLN A 128 25.56 17.61 -3.38
N LEU A 129 24.32 17.31 -3.76
CA LEU A 129 23.15 17.25 -2.88
C LEU A 129 22.45 15.92 -3.08
N LEU A 130 22.26 15.17 -2.02
CA LEU A 130 21.40 13.99 -1.97
C LEU A 130 20.03 14.37 -1.42
N ILE A 131 18.96 13.90 -2.07
CA ILE A 131 17.60 13.98 -1.57
C ILE A 131 17.09 12.55 -1.48
N THR A 132 16.91 12.02 -0.25
CA THR A 132 16.25 10.74 -0.12
C THR A 132 14.74 10.92 -0.20
N VAL A 133 14.04 9.99 -0.83
CA VAL A 133 12.58 9.99 -0.91
C VAL A 133 12.05 8.62 -0.52
N ASP A 134 11.09 8.59 0.40
CA ASP A 134 10.50 7.38 0.96
C ASP A 134 11.51 6.49 1.71
N ASN A 135 12.62 7.06 2.12
CA ASN A 135 13.65 6.41 2.93
C ASN A 135 14.55 7.45 3.58
N GLY A 136 15.43 7.00 4.47
CA GLY A 136 16.51 7.83 5.00
C GLY A 136 16.40 8.18 6.47
N ILE A 137 15.22 8.12 7.10
CA ILE A 137 15.06 8.45 8.52
C ILE A 137 15.89 7.56 9.46
N SER A 138 16.23 6.35 9.01
CA SER A 138 17.06 5.39 9.74
C SER A 138 18.47 5.23 9.17
N SER A 139 18.83 6.01 8.14
CA SER A 139 20.10 5.89 7.38
C SER A 139 21.26 6.65 8.04
N ILE A 140 21.56 6.35 9.31
CA ILE A 140 22.58 7.06 10.10
C ILE A 140 23.96 6.97 9.46
N GLU A 141 24.40 5.75 9.10
CA GLU A 141 25.72 5.50 8.52
C GLU A 141 25.85 6.08 7.11
N GLY A 142 24.81 5.95 6.28
CA GLY A 142 24.79 6.51 4.94
C GLY A 142 24.86 8.03 4.94
N VAL A 143 24.09 8.71 5.80
CA VAL A 143 24.14 10.17 5.94
C VAL A 143 25.52 10.60 6.44
N ALA A 144 26.10 9.91 7.44
CA ALA A 144 27.44 10.20 7.93
C ALA A 144 28.51 10.05 6.83
N ALA A 145 28.44 8.99 6.01
CA ALA A 145 29.33 8.79 4.87
C ALA A 145 29.20 9.90 3.82
N ALA A 146 27.97 10.31 3.48
CA ALA A 146 27.74 11.41 2.53
C ALA A 146 28.33 12.75 3.04
N LYS A 147 28.13 13.05 4.30
CA LYS A 147 28.69 14.26 4.95
C LYS A 147 30.23 14.25 4.95
N GLN A 148 30.86 13.10 5.23
CA GLN A 148 32.32 12.94 5.18
C GLN A 148 32.88 13.20 3.78
N LEU A 149 32.09 12.91 2.74
CA LEU A 149 32.45 13.18 1.34
C LEU A 149 32.07 14.61 0.88
N GLY A 150 31.59 15.46 1.78
CA GLY A 150 31.23 16.86 1.51
C GLY A 150 29.91 17.05 0.77
N MET A 151 29.04 16.04 0.70
CA MET A 151 27.71 16.15 0.15
C MET A 151 26.75 16.74 1.18
N GLN A 152 25.79 17.55 0.71
CA GLN A 152 24.63 17.91 1.50
C GLN A 152 23.57 16.81 1.42
N VAL A 153 22.81 16.61 2.49
CA VAL A 153 21.77 15.57 2.56
C VAL A 153 20.46 16.15 3.06
N VAL A 154 19.41 16.01 2.26
CA VAL A 154 18.02 16.28 2.64
C VAL A 154 17.28 14.95 2.68
N VAL A 155 16.77 14.59 3.85
CA VAL A 155 15.96 13.37 4.03
C VAL A 155 14.48 13.73 3.91
N THR A 156 13.76 13.05 3.01
CA THR A 156 12.30 13.03 3.00
C THR A 156 11.80 11.60 3.19
N ASP A 157 10.99 11.39 4.21
CA ASP A 157 10.55 10.08 4.61
C ASP A 157 9.22 10.18 5.37
N HIS A 158 8.53 9.07 5.54
CA HIS A 158 7.31 8.99 6.35
C HIS A 158 7.35 7.82 7.35
N HIS A 159 8.38 7.00 7.29
CA HIS A 159 8.57 5.88 8.23
C HIS A 159 8.81 6.37 9.65
N LEU A 160 8.53 5.50 10.62
CA LEU A 160 8.77 5.81 12.04
C LEU A 160 10.26 5.95 12.30
N PRO A 161 10.68 7.02 12.97
CA PRO A 161 12.09 7.23 13.32
C PRO A 161 12.58 6.22 14.35
N GLY A 162 13.87 5.89 14.31
CA GLY A 162 14.55 5.19 15.39
C GLY A 162 14.77 6.06 16.63
N GLN A 163 15.54 5.56 17.61
CA GLN A 163 15.90 6.32 18.82
C GLN A 163 16.78 7.54 18.50
N THR A 164 17.60 7.43 17.46
CA THR A 164 18.47 8.50 16.98
C THR A 164 18.13 8.82 15.53
N LEU A 165 18.25 10.09 15.17
CA LEU A 165 18.06 10.55 13.79
C LEU A 165 19.42 10.68 13.10
N PRO A 166 19.48 10.54 11.75
CA PRO A 166 20.69 10.83 10.99
C PRO A 166 21.03 12.33 11.06
N ASP A 167 22.32 12.68 11.02
CA ASP A 167 22.81 14.07 11.01
C ASP A 167 22.72 14.69 9.61
N ALA A 168 21.52 14.68 9.03
CA ALA A 168 21.24 15.29 7.74
C ALA A 168 21.13 16.81 7.84
N ASP A 169 21.36 17.54 6.72
CA ASP A 169 21.24 18.99 6.68
C ASP A 169 19.78 19.45 6.85
N ALA A 170 18.82 18.62 6.46
CA ALA A 170 17.41 18.77 6.80
C ALA A 170 16.71 17.40 6.80
N ILE A 171 15.73 17.23 7.67
CA ILE A 171 14.84 16.05 7.71
C ILE A 171 13.40 16.52 7.64
N VAL A 172 12.68 16.01 6.64
CA VAL A 172 11.25 16.24 6.42
C VAL A 172 10.53 14.92 6.60
N ASN A 173 9.98 14.71 7.78
CA ASN A 173 9.24 13.48 8.11
C ASN A 173 8.12 13.84 9.10
N PRO A 174 6.84 13.54 8.81
CA PRO A 174 5.73 13.86 9.69
C PRO A 174 5.80 13.13 11.04
N ASN A 175 6.51 12.00 11.09
CA ASN A 175 6.61 11.12 12.25
C ASN A 175 7.83 11.43 13.17
N GLN A 176 8.70 12.40 12.79
CA GLN A 176 9.79 12.81 13.66
C GLN A 176 9.28 13.57 14.89
N ASN A 177 10.03 13.47 16.01
CA ASN A 177 9.68 14.16 17.23
C ASN A 177 9.57 15.68 17.03
N GLY A 178 8.50 16.29 17.56
CA GLY A 178 8.25 17.73 17.46
C GLY A 178 7.62 18.18 16.13
N CYS A 179 7.32 17.28 15.21
CA CYS A 179 6.58 17.62 13.99
C CYS A 179 5.08 17.79 14.28
N GLU A 180 4.52 18.94 13.93
CA GLU A 180 3.11 19.27 14.15
C GLU A 180 2.20 18.97 12.94
N PHE A 181 2.74 18.42 11.87
CA PHE A 181 1.94 18.04 10.70
C PHE A 181 0.93 16.96 11.08
N ALA A 182 -0.35 17.25 10.89
CA ALA A 182 -1.43 16.45 11.45
C ALA A 182 -1.60 15.08 10.76
N SER A 183 -1.33 14.98 9.45
CA SER A 183 -1.40 13.70 8.72
C SER A 183 -0.12 12.88 8.97
N LYS A 184 -0.17 12.01 9.98
CA LYS A 184 0.94 11.10 10.30
C LYS A 184 1.02 9.90 9.35
N SER A 185 -0.02 9.70 8.57
CA SER A 185 -0.14 8.60 7.60
C SER A 185 0.12 9.05 6.16
N ILE A 186 0.67 10.24 5.94
CA ILE A 186 0.99 10.67 4.57
C ILE A 186 2.08 9.75 4.00
N ALA A 187 1.93 9.32 2.73
CA ALA A 187 2.91 8.51 2.02
C ALA A 187 4.17 9.31 1.67
N GLY A 188 5.28 8.64 1.36
CA GLY A 188 6.53 9.27 0.94
C GLY A 188 6.34 10.22 -0.23
N VAL A 189 5.56 9.84 -1.24
CA VAL A 189 5.20 10.71 -2.38
C VAL A 189 4.44 11.98 -1.96
N GLY A 190 3.62 11.88 -0.94
CA GLY A 190 2.93 13.03 -0.36
C GLY A 190 3.91 14.00 0.31
N VAL A 191 4.87 13.49 1.08
CA VAL A 191 5.95 14.30 1.69
C VAL A 191 6.77 15.00 0.60
N ALA A 192 7.18 14.25 -0.44
CA ALA A 192 7.89 14.79 -1.58
C ALA A 192 7.09 15.91 -2.29
N PHE A 193 5.80 15.71 -2.52
CA PHE A 193 4.90 16.71 -3.13
C PHE A 193 4.79 17.99 -2.28
N TYR A 194 4.66 17.86 -0.96
CA TYR A 194 4.65 19.00 -0.04
C TYR A 194 5.97 19.76 -0.07
N LEU A 195 7.12 19.06 -0.04
CA LEU A 195 8.42 19.70 -0.14
C LEU A 195 8.58 20.46 -1.47
N MET A 196 8.21 19.84 -2.60
CA MET A 196 8.25 20.52 -3.90
C MET A 196 7.31 21.75 -3.95
N SER A 197 6.19 21.71 -3.24
CA SER A 197 5.27 22.85 -3.14
C SER A 197 5.87 24.02 -2.36
N VAL A 198 6.60 23.72 -1.27
CA VAL A 198 7.32 24.75 -0.49
C VAL A 198 8.52 25.28 -1.26
N LEU A 199 9.27 24.42 -1.95
CA LEU A 199 10.38 24.82 -2.82
C LEU A 199 9.91 25.76 -3.92
N ARG A 200 8.76 25.48 -4.59
CA ARG A 200 8.17 26.36 -5.57
C ARG A 200 7.89 27.76 -4.99
N LYS A 201 7.32 27.80 -3.75
CA LYS A 201 7.07 29.05 -3.02
C LYS A 201 8.35 29.82 -2.71
N GLU A 202 9.40 29.10 -2.24
CA GLU A 202 10.72 29.67 -1.94
C GLU A 202 11.37 30.28 -3.18
N LEU A 203 11.38 29.56 -4.31
CA LEU A 203 11.92 30.05 -5.57
C LEU A 203 11.16 31.26 -6.11
N ARG A 204 9.83 31.30 -5.94
CA ARG A 204 9.01 32.48 -6.27
C ARG A 204 9.39 33.68 -5.41
N GLN A 205 9.61 33.52 -4.12
CA GLN A 205 10.02 34.60 -3.21
C GLN A 205 11.41 35.13 -3.53
N ARG A 206 12.27 34.36 -4.22
CA ARG A 206 13.58 34.78 -4.73
C ARG A 206 13.52 35.39 -6.13
N ASP A 207 12.36 35.61 -6.70
CA ASP A 207 12.16 36.04 -8.09
C ASP A 207 12.82 35.13 -9.13
N TRP A 208 13.10 33.87 -8.77
CA TRP A 208 13.82 32.88 -9.58
C TRP A 208 13.21 32.70 -10.97
N TYR A 209 11.90 32.49 -11.06
CA TYR A 209 11.21 32.25 -12.32
C TYR A 209 11.33 33.43 -13.30
N GLN A 210 11.33 34.65 -12.80
CA GLN A 210 11.52 35.87 -13.60
C GLN A 210 12.98 35.97 -14.07
N GLN A 211 13.93 35.72 -13.17
CA GLN A 211 15.37 35.78 -13.48
C GLN A 211 15.78 34.71 -14.50
N GLN A 212 15.20 33.53 -14.44
CA GLN A 212 15.48 32.43 -15.36
C GLN A 212 14.61 32.43 -16.63
N HIS A 213 13.67 33.35 -16.74
CA HIS A 213 12.69 33.43 -17.85
C HIS A 213 11.91 32.11 -18.06
N ILE A 214 11.57 31.40 -16.98
CA ILE A 214 10.74 30.20 -16.99
C ILE A 214 9.39 30.45 -16.32
N ALA A 215 8.36 29.72 -16.74
CA ALA A 215 7.05 29.79 -16.11
C ALA A 215 7.07 29.12 -14.73
N GLU A 216 6.39 29.70 -13.75
CA GLU A 216 6.18 29.03 -12.47
C GLU A 216 5.36 27.75 -12.68
N PRO A 217 5.84 26.56 -12.21
CA PRO A 217 5.21 25.29 -12.51
C PRO A 217 3.89 25.10 -11.76
N ASN A 218 2.92 24.47 -12.42
CA ASN A 218 1.70 24.00 -11.79
C ASN A 218 1.90 22.57 -11.25
N LEU A 219 2.29 22.42 -9.99
CA LEU A 219 2.52 21.10 -9.37
C LEU A 219 1.23 20.27 -9.22
N GLY A 220 0.04 20.86 -9.33
CA GLY A 220 -1.20 20.11 -9.44
C GLY A 220 -1.22 19.14 -10.63
N SER A 221 -0.33 19.33 -11.62
CA SER A 221 -0.13 18.38 -12.71
C SER A 221 0.48 17.04 -12.29
N LEU A 222 1.01 16.91 -11.08
CA LEU A 222 1.66 15.71 -10.54
C LEU A 222 0.74 14.89 -9.62
N LEU A 223 -0.49 15.36 -9.38
CA LEU A 223 -1.40 14.72 -8.41
C LEU A 223 -1.85 13.32 -8.82
N ASP A 224 -1.80 12.96 -10.10
CA ASP A 224 -2.03 11.59 -10.56
C ASP A 224 -0.94 10.62 -10.07
N ILE A 225 0.34 11.02 -10.08
CA ILE A 225 1.44 10.26 -9.51
C ILE A 225 1.31 10.20 -7.98
N VAL A 226 1.00 11.33 -7.34
CA VAL A 226 0.82 11.41 -5.88
C VAL A 226 -0.29 10.49 -5.41
N ALA A 227 -1.43 10.46 -6.12
CA ALA A 227 -2.53 9.56 -5.78
C ALA A 227 -2.14 8.09 -5.95
N LEU A 228 -1.38 7.76 -7.01
CA LEU A 228 -0.91 6.40 -7.26
C LEU A 228 -0.01 5.92 -6.11
N GLY A 229 1.03 6.66 -5.73
CA GLY A 229 1.93 6.27 -4.64
C GLY A 229 1.20 6.19 -3.31
N THR A 230 0.37 7.18 -2.95
CA THR A 230 -0.42 7.19 -1.71
C THR A 230 -1.28 5.94 -1.57
N VAL A 231 -1.93 5.49 -2.65
CA VAL A 231 -2.76 4.28 -2.61
C VAL A 231 -1.91 3.00 -2.63
N ALA A 232 -0.82 2.98 -3.40
CA ALA A 232 0.04 1.81 -3.55
C ALA A 232 0.81 1.47 -2.27
N ASP A 233 1.16 2.47 -1.46
CA ASP A 233 1.82 2.31 -0.16
C ASP A 233 0.87 1.82 0.96
N VAL A 234 -0.44 1.80 0.68
CA VAL A 234 -1.46 1.31 1.62
C VAL A 234 -1.51 2.11 2.93
N VAL A 235 -1.16 3.38 2.89
CA VAL A 235 -1.29 4.28 4.05
C VAL A 235 -2.76 4.55 4.40
N SER A 236 -3.02 4.88 5.67
CA SER A 236 -4.38 5.27 6.09
C SER A 236 -4.88 6.48 5.30
N LEU A 237 -6.06 6.35 4.71
CA LEU A 237 -6.71 7.44 3.97
C LEU A 237 -7.41 8.41 4.93
N ASP A 238 -6.60 9.17 5.69
CA ASP A 238 -7.09 10.32 6.45
C ASP A 238 -7.62 11.43 5.51
N SER A 239 -8.16 12.50 6.06
CA SER A 239 -8.75 13.58 5.25
C SER A 239 -7.74 14.18 4.25
N ASN A 240 -6.46 14.33 4.63
CA ASN A 240 -5.43 14.88 3.77
C ASN A 240 -5.10 13.96 2.60
N ASN A 241 -4.89 12.67 2.88
CA ASN A 241 -4.63 11.64 1.85
C ASN A 241 -5.82 11.47 0.91
N ARG A 242 -7.06 11.52 1.44
CA ARG A 242 -8.28 11.48 0.62
C ARG A 242 -8.36 12.64 -0.37
N ILE A 243 -7.97 13.86 0.04
CA ILE A 243 -7.93 15.02 -0.85
C ILE A 243 -6.91 14.80 -1.98
N LEU A 244 -5.69 14.34 -1.65
CA LEU A 244 -4.63 14.06 -2.64
C LEU A 244 -5.08 12.98 -3.64
N VAL A 245 -5.62 11.87 -3.13
CA VAL A 245 -6.10 10.75 -3.96
C VAL A 245 -7.27 11.18 -4.84
N GLN A 246 -8.25 11.88 -4.29
CA GLN A 246 -9.40 12.38 -5.06
C GLN A 246 -8.98 13.31 -6.20
N ALA A 247 -8.06 14.23 -5.91
CA ALA A 247 -7.56 15.16 -6.92
C ALA A 247 -6.80 14.43 -8.05
N GLY A 248 -6.00 13.42 -7.73
CA GLY A 248 -5.32 12.59 -8.71
C GLY A 248 -6.28 11.75 -9.55
N LEU A 249 -7.26 11.07 -8.92
CA LEU A 249 -8.29 10.31 -9.63
C LEU A 249 -9.09 11.20 -10.60
N GLN A 250 -9.39 12.43 -10.19
CA GLN A 250 -10.10 13.41 -11.02
C GLN A 250 -9.28 13.80 -12.25
N ARG A 251 -7.95 13.92 -12.11
CA ARG A 251 -7.06 14.17 -13.27
C ARG A 251 -7.12 13.02 -14.26
N VAL A 252 -7.06 11.79 -13.76
CA VAL A 252 -7.14 10.59 -14.63
C VAL A 252 -8.50 10.53 -15.33
N LYS A 253 -9.60 10.68 -14.60
CA LYS A 253 -10.98 10.65 -15.14
C LYS A 253 -11.19 11.71 -16.24
N THR A 254 -10.53 12.86 -16.14
CA THR A 254 -10.66 13.97 -17.10
C THR A 254 -9.64 13.95 -18.24
N GLY A 255 -8.89 12.86 -18.41
CA GLY A 255 -7.92 12.68 -19.49
C GLY A 255 -6.65 13.53 -19.37
N ARG A 256 -6.36 14.07 -18.17
CA ARG A 256 -5.14 14.83 -17.88
C ARG A 256 -4.08 13.97 -17.16
N CYS A 257 -4.16 12.68 -17.36
CA CYS A 257 -3.28 11.69 -16.79
C CYS A 257 -1.93 11.65 -17.52
N ARG A 258 -0.88 11.31 -16.80
CA ARG A 258 0.41 11.00 -17.40
C ARG A 258 0.33 9.77 -18.31
N VAL A 259 1.14 9.82 -19.35
CA VAL A 259 1.20 8.79 -20.39
C VAL A 259 1.53 7.42 -19.80
N GLY A 260 2.52 7.33 -18.90
CA GLY A 260 2.90 6.08 -18.24
C GLY A 260 1.78 5.46 -17.39
N ILE A 261 1.05 6.28 -16.61
CA ILE A 261 -0.10 5.80 -15.82
C ILE A 261 -1.23 5.34 -16.75
N THR A 262 -1.47 6.06 -17.86
CA THR A 262 -2.46 5.66 -18.86
C THR A 262 -2.11 4.31 -19.47
N ALA A 263 -0.85 4.08 -19.84
CA ALA A 263 -0.37 2.80 -20.38
C ALA A 263 -0.54 1.66 -19.36
N LEU A 264 -0.20 1.89 -18.09
CA LEU A 264 -0.40 0.90 -17.01
C LEU A 264 -1.88 0.55 -16.80
N LEU A 265 -2.78 1.53 -16.90
CA LEU A 265 -4.23 1.27 -16.84
C LEU A 265 -4.73 0.46 -18.04
N GLU A 266 -4.22 0.77 -19.25
CA GLU A 266 -4.57 0.02 -20.47
C GLU A 266 -4.18 -1.46 -20.37
N VAL A 267 -2.93 -1.78 -20.00
CA VAL A 267 -2.49 -3.19 -19.83
C VAL A 267 -3.22 -3.89 -18.69
N ALA A 268 -3.62 -3.13 -17.66
CA ALA A 268 -4.45 -3.63 -16.57
C ALA A 268 -5.93 -3.79 -16.95
N LYS A 269 -6.33 -3.42 -18.17
CA LYS A 269 -7.72 -3.42 -18.66
C LYS A 269 -8.65 -2.59 -17.77
N ARG A 270 -8.17 -1.44 -17.31
CA ARG A 270 -8.93 -0.47 -16.50
C ARG A 270 -9.25 0.77 -17.33
N SER A 271 -10.50 1.25 -17.21
CA SER A 271 -10.94 2.47 -17.90
C SER A 271 -10.52 3.70 -17.11
N PRO A 272 -9.71 4.62 -17.67
CA PRO A 272 -9.33 5.86 -16.97
C PRO A 272 -10.54 6.69 -16.52
N GLN A 273 -11.64 6.71 -17.31
CA GLN A 273 -12.83 7.50 -17.02
C GLN A 273 -13.60 7.01 -15.78
N ARG A 274 -13.38 5.75 -15.38
CA ARG A 274 -14.11 5.08 -14.30
C ARG A 274 -13.22 4.64 -13.15
N ILE A 275 -11.96 5.10 -13.18
CA ILE A 275 -10.97 4.73 -12.18
C ILE A 275 -11.45 5.05 -10.77
N VAL A 276 -11.18 4.15 -9.86
CA VAL A 276 -11.33 4.30 -8.41
C VAL A 276 -10.00 4.02 -7.70
N ALA A 277 -9.89 4.37 -6.43
CA ALA A 277 -8.63 4.20 -5.69
C ALA A 277 -8.14 2.74 -5.70
N SER A 278 -9.04 1.77 -5.61
CA SER A 278 -8.68 0.34 -5.66
C SER A 278 -8.01 -0.09 -6.97
N ASP A 279 -8.23 0.60 -8.10
CA ASP A 279 -7.52 0.32 -9.34
C ASP A 279 -6.04 0.68 -9.23
N PHE A 280 -5.69 1.75 -8.53
CA PHE A 280 -4.29 2.05 -8.21
C PHE A 280 -3.67 1.00 -7.30
N GLY A 281 -4.38 0.60 -6.23
CA GLY A 281 -3.87 -0.35 -5.25
C GLY A 281 -3.77 -1.80 -5.76
N PHE A 282 -4.72 -2.26 -6.58
CA PHE A 282 -4.81 -3.66 -7.00
C PHE A 282 -4.47 -3.92 -8.48
N ALA A 283 -4.43 -2.87 -9.30
CA ALA A 283 -4.09 -3.03 -10.71
C ALA A 283 -2.75 -2.35 -11.06
N VAL A 284 -2.54 -1.08 -10.78
CA VAL A 284 -1.33 -0.33 -11.18
C VAL A 284 -0.16 -0.58 -10.22
N GLY A 285 -0.37 -0.38 -8.92
CA GLY A 285 0.67 -0.53 -7.88
C GLY A 285 1.38 -1.88 -7.90
N PRO A 286 0.66 -3.03 -8.01
CA PRO A 286 1.31 -4.34 -8.08
C PRO A 286 2.24 -4.53 -9.29
N ARG A 287 1.99 -3.86 -10.43
CA ARG A 287 2.86 -3.88 -11.61
C ARG A 287 4.16 -3.13 -11.36
N LEU A 288 4.07 -1.94 -10.77
CA LEU A 288 5.26 -1.19 -10.34
C LEU A 288 6.05 -1.99 -9.29
N ASN A 289 5.38 -2.47 -8.25
CA ASN A 289 6.03 -3.24 -7.18
C ASN A 289 6.68 -4.54 -7.65
N ALA A 290 6.26 -5.10 -8.79
CA ALA A 290 6.88 -6.30 -9.34
C ALA A 290 8.31 -6.05 -9.83
N ALA A 291 8.59 -4.87 -10.41
CA ALA A 291 9.94 -4.48 -10.79
C ALA A 291 10.89 -4.53 -9.58
N GLY A 292 10.60 -3.84 -8.49
CA GLY A 292 11.47 -3.84 -7.30
C GLY A 292 11.52 -5.17 -6.52
N ARG A 293 10.79 -6.21 -6.97
CA ARG A 293 10.82 -7.55 -6.39
C ARG A 293 11.56 -8.58 -7.24
N LEU A 294 11.57 -8.42 -8.54
CA LEU A 294 12.11 -9.40 -9.49
C LEU A 294 13.19 -8.80 -10.39
N ASP A 295 13.23 -7.48 -10.51
CA ASP A 295 14.12 -6.73 -11.40
C ASP A 295 14.51 -5.38 -10.77
N GLU A 296 14.75 -4.36 -11.56
CA GLU A 296 15.11 -3.01 -11.12
C GLU A 296 13.90 -2.06 -11.16
N MET A 297 13.65 -1.35 -10.06
CA MET A 297 12.57 -0.36 -9.98
C MET A 297 12.77 0.83 -10.94
N ALA A 298 13.96 1.01 -11.50
CA ALA A 298 14.23 2.02 -12.52
C ALA A 298 13.22 1.95 -13.69
N LEU A 299 12.80 0.75 -14.12
CA LEU A 299 11.76 0.57 -15.13
C LEU A 299 10.42 1.23 -14.71
N GLY A 300 10.06 1.13 -13.44
CA GLY A 300 8.86 1.80 -12.89
C GLY A 300 8.97 3.32 -12.97
N VAL A 301 10.11 3.89 -12.56
CA VAL A 301 10.37 5.34 -12.64
C VAL A 301 10.34 5.81 -14.10
N GLU A 302 11.05 5.14 -15.00
CA GLU A 302 11.09 5.51 -16.42
C GLU A 302 9.70 5.45 -17.07
N THR A 303 8.87 4.47 -16.68
CA THR A 303 7.47 4.39 -17.12
C THR A 303 6.68 5.63 -16.69
N LEU A 304 6.83 6.08 -15.44
CA LEU A 304 6.13 7.26 -14.91
C LEU A 304 6.65 8.58 -15.51
N LEU A 305 7.93 8.63 -15.92
CA LEU A 305 8.55 9.80 -16.57
C LEU A 305 8.26 9.87 -18.06
N CYS A 306 7.85 8.76 -18.69
CA CYS A 306 7.69 8.66 -20.13
C CYS A 306 6.59 9.57 -20.67
N GLU A 307 6.89 10.31 -21.74
CA GLU A 307 5.95 11.18 -22.46
C GLU A 307 5.50 10.57 -23.81
N ASP A 308 6.19 9.54 -24.29
CA ASP A 308 5.83 8.82 -25.52
C ASP A 308 4.95 7.62 -25.22
N MET A 309 3.73 7.60 -25.79
CA MET A 309 2.73 6.55 -25.55
C MET A 309 3.18 5.16 -26.06
N MET A 310 3.92 5.11 -27.18
CA MET A 310 4.39 3.84 -27.72
C MET A 310 5.44 3.20 -26.82
N LEU A 311 6.36 4.02 -26.32
CA LEU A 311 7.39 3.59 -25.38
C LEU A 311 6.77 3.21 -24.03
N ALA A 312 5.85 4.03 -23.51
CA ALA A 312 5.16 3.77 -22.25
C ALA A 312 4.39 2.45 -22.27
N ARG A 313 3.72 2.11 -23.38
CA ARG A 313 3.04 0.82 -23.53
C ARG A 313 4.00 -0.36 -23.47
N ARG A 314 5.15 -0.27 -24.13
CA ARG A 314 6.17 -1.34 -24.07
C ARG A 314 6.67 -1.56 -22.64
N MET A 315 6.99 -0.48 -21.93
CA MET A 315 7.42 -0.56 -20.53
C MET A 315 6.29 -1.07 -19.62
N ALA A 316 5.03 -0.68 -19.86
CA ALA A 316 3.89 -1.18 -19.11
C ALA A 316 3.63 -2.67 -19.38
N ASP A 317 3.81 -3.15 -20.62
CA ASP A 317 3.73 -4.58 -20.97
C ASP A 317 4.84 -5.38 -20.25
N GLU A 318 6.05 -4.85 -20.15
CA GLU A 318 7.16 -5.47 -19.40
C GLU A 318 6.85 -5.55 -17.90
N LEU A 319 6.33 -4.48 -17.29
CA LEU A 319 5.87 -4.47 -15.90
C LEU A 319 4.69 -5.44 -15.66
N ASP A 320 3.79 -5.60 -16.63
CA ASP A 320 2.71 -6.61 -16.56
C ASP A 320 3.27 -8.03 -16.62
N GLY A 321 4.28 -8.28 -17.46
CA GLY A 321 5.03 -9.54 -17.51
C GLY A 321 5.66 -9.90 -16.17
N LEU A 322 6.44 -8.98 -15.58
CA LEU A 322 7.05 -9.15 -14.24
C LEU A 322 5.99 -9.41 -13.16
N ASN A 323 4.86 -8.71 -13.22
CA ASN A 323 3.75 -8.95 -12.29
C ASN A 323 3.08 -10.32 -12.52
N GLY A 324 3.05 -10.82 -13.76
CA GLY A 324 2.64 -12.18 -14.09
C GLY A 324 3.55 -13.21 -13.44
N GLU A 325 4.86 -13.12 -13.67
CA GLU A 325 5.88 -13.99 -13.07
C GLU A 325 5.83 -13.99 -11.54
N ARG A 326 5.72 -12.79 -10.94
CA ARG A 326 5.54 -12.69 -9.48
C ARG A 326 4.30 -13.45 -8.99
N ARG A 327 3.16 -13.38 -9.73
CA ARG A 327 1.93 -14.11 -9.35
C ARG A 327 2.09 -15.62 -9.47
N GLU A 328 2.79 -16.09 -10.48
CA GLU A 328 3.07 -17.52 -10.66
C GLU A 328 3.97 -18.04 -9.55
N LEU A 329 5.04 -17.34 -9.21
CA LEU A 329 5.89 -17.64 -8.06
C LEU A 329 5.09 -17.64 -6.76
N GLU A 330 4.27 -16.62 -6.51
CA GLU A 330 3.41 -16.53 -5.32
C GLU A 330 2.46 -17.74 -5.24
N ALA A 331 1.82 -18.12 -6.35
CA ALA A 331 0.86 -19.22 -6.39
C ALA A 331 1.55 -20.58 -6.13
N GLY A 332 2.72 -20.81 -6.72
CA GLY A 332 3.54 -22.00 -6.48
C GLY A 332 3.94 -22.11 -5.01
N MET A 333 4.55 -21.07 -4.46
CA MET A 333 4.97 -21.04 -3.06
C MET A 333 3.78 -21.17 -2.09
N GLN A 334 2.63 -20.58 -2.41
CA GLN A 334 1.42 -20.73 -1.60
C GLN A 334 0.92 -22.17 -1.60
N GLN A 335 0.95 -22.85 -2.75
CA GLN A 335 0.52 -24.24 -2.85
C GLN A 335 1.43 -25.16 -2.02
N GLU A 336 2.73 -24.94 -2.05
CA GLU A 336 3.71 -25.69 -1.26
C GLU A 336 3.53 -25.45 0.24
N ALA A 337 3.37 -24.18 0.65
CA ALA A 337 3.09 -23.84 2.03
C ALA A 337 1.80 -24.51 2.55
N LEU A 338 0.75 -24.53 1.73
CA LEU A 338 -0.51 -25.20 2.09
C LEU A 338 -0.36 -26.71 2.22
N LYS A 339 0.42 -27.37 1.34
CA LYS A 339 0.73 -28.79 1.46
C LYS A 339 1.51 -29.09 2.74
N SER A 340 2.51 -28.28 3.06
CA SER A 340 3.29 -28.42 4.31
C SER A 340 2.41 -28.28 5.54
N LEU A 341 1.49 -27.33 5.55
CA LEU A 341 0.54 -27.14 6.66
C LEU A 341 -0.45 -28.30 6.79
N GLN A 342 -0.92 -28.88 5.68
CA GLN A 342 -1.81 -30.05 5.69
C GLN A 342 -1.12 -31.32 6.23
N THR A 343 0.20 -31.45 6.04
CA THR A 343 0.97 -32.58 6.61
C THR A 343 1.24 -32.43 8.11
N LEU A 344 1.25 -31.20 8.62
CA LEU A 344 1.47 -30.91 10.04
C LEU A 344 0.23 -31.12 10.91
N SER A 345 -0.98 -30.99 10.36
CA SER A 345 -2.22 -31.14 11.11
C SER A 345 -3.33 -31.71 10.27
N LEU A 346 -3.97 -32.77 10.78
CA LEU A 346 -5.18 -33.38 10.23
C LEU A 346 -6.44 -32.55 10.53
N ASP A 347 -6.34 -31.56 11.44
CA ASP A 347 -7.45 -30.71 11.87
C ASP A 347 -7.00 -29.24 12.01
N GLU A 348 -7.81 -28.30 11.56
CA GLU A 348 -7.51 -26.86 11.68
C GLU A 348 -7.36 -26.38 13.14
N SER A 349 -7.95 -27.13 14.09
CA SER A 349 -7.83 -26.86 15.53
C SER A 349 -6.42 -27.12 16.08
N ASP A 350 -5.62 -27.95 15.41
CA ASP A 350 -4.27 -28.35 15.84
C ASP A 350 -3.15 -27.51 15.22
N LEU A 351 -3.50 -26.53 14.36
CA LEU A 351 -2.51 -25.64 13.80
C LEU A 351 -1.78 -24.83 14.88
N PRO A 352 -0.44 -24.65 14.76
CA PRO A 352 0.30 -23.73 15.60
C PRO A 352 -0.34 -22.33 15.59
N TRP A 353 -0.26 -21.62 16.71
CA TRP A 353 -0.75 -20.25 16.80
C TRP A 353 0.17 -19.27 16.07
N GLY A 354 1.48 -19.53 16.09
CA GLY A 354 2.48 -18.84 15.31
C GLY A 354 3.02 -19.75 14.20
N LEU A 355 2.87 -19.34 12.94
CA LEU A 355 3.31 -20.13 11.79
C LEU A 355 4.67 -19.62 11.29
N ALA A 356 5.73 -20.43 11.43
CA ALA A 356 7.00 -20.18 10.78
C ALA A 356 7.21 -21.25 9.70
N LEU A 357 7.43 -20.82 8.45
CA LEU A 357 7.49 -21.66 7.26
C LEU A 357 8.79 -21.38 6.51
N PHE A 358 9.44 -22.43 6.02
CA PHE A 358 10.67 -22.35 5.25
C PHE A 358 10.70 -23.41 4.15
N GLN A 359 11.18 -22.98 2.97
CA GLN A 359 11.59 -23.87 1.88
C GLN A 359 12.81 -23.26 1.20
N ASP A 360 13.73 -24.11 0.77
CA ASP A 360 15.01 -23.69 0.18
C ASP A 360 14.85 -22.95 -1.16
N ASP A 361 13.80 -23.26 -1.90
CA ASP A 361 13.51 -22.72 -3.24
C ASP A 361 12.58 -21.50 -3.24
N TRP A 362 12.17 -21.02 -2.08
CA TRP A 362 11.30 -19.83 -2.01
C TRP A 362 12.05 -18.55 -2.35
N HIS A 363 11.42 -17.71 -3.16
CA HIS A 363 12.00 -16.46 -3.61
C HIS A 363 11.90 -15.35 -2.53
N GLN A 364 13.03 -14.75 -2.14
CA GLN A 364 13.10 -13.73 -1.08
C GLN A 364 12.20 -12.51 -1.35
N GLY A 365 12.00 -12.11 -2.61
CA GLY A 365 11.11 -11.00 -3.01
C GLY A 365 9.62 -11.28 -2.80
N VAL A 366 9.23 -12.56 -2.61
CA VAL A 366 7.83 -13.01 -2.58
C VAL A 366 7.39 -13.50 -1.21
N ILE A 367 8.32 -13.91 -0.32
CA ILE A 367 7.96 -14.44 1.02
C ILE A 367 7.06 -13.51 1.84
N GLY A 368 7.19 -12.19 1.69
CA GLY A 368 6.33 -11.23 2.40
C GLY A 368 4.88 -11.27 1.93
N ILE A 369 4.65 -11.52 0.64
CA ILE A 369 3.31 -11.69 0.08
C ILE A 369 2.75 -13.04 0.52
N LEU A 370 3.56 -14.09 0.45
CA LEU A 370 3.20 -15.42 0.93
C LEU A 370 2.76 -15.40 2.40
N ALA A 371 3.56 -14.77 3.27
CA ALA A 371 3.23 -14.63 4.69
C ALA A 371 1.88 -13.92 4.88
N SER A 372 1.58 -12.87 4.09
CA SER A 372 0.28 -12.20 4.12
C SER A 372 -0.85 -13.13 3.71
N ARG A 373 -0.71 -13.90 2.62
CA ARG A 373 -1.74 -14.82 2.14
C ARG A 373 -2.06 -15.94 3.13
N ILE A 374 -1.01 -16.51 3.74
CA ILE A 374 -1.19 -17.56 4.76
C ILE A 374 -1.83 -16.95 6.02
N LYS A 375 -1.39 -15.76 6.45
CA LYS A 375 -1.99 -15.03 7.56
C LYS A 375 -3.49 -14.76 7.31
N ASP A 376 -3.86 -14.28 6.14
CA ASP A 376 -5.26 -13.96 5.79
C ASP A 376 -6.11 -15.25 5.75
N LYS A 377 -5.56 -16.34 5.24
CA LYS A 377 -6.27 -17.63 5.17
C LYS A 377 -6.53 -18.25 6.53
N TYR A 378 -5.52 -18.25 7.43
CA TYR A 378 -5.59 -18.96 8.71
C TYR A 378 -5.81 -18.04 9.91
N HIS A 379 -5.81 -16.74 9.71
CA HIS A 379 -5.84 -15.72 10.77
C HIS A 379 -4.82 -16.01 11.88
N ARG A 380 -3.57 -16.24 11.49
CA ARG A 380 -2.43 -16.51 12.37
C ARG A 380 -1.28 -15.55 12.05
N PRO A 381 -0.46 -15.13 13.02
CA PRO A 381 0.80 -14.48 12.72
C PRO A 381 1.73 -15.45 11.99
N VAL A 382 2.33 -15.02 10.88
CA VAL A 382 3.11 -15.87 9.96
C VAL A 382 4.46 -15.25 9.69
N ILE A 383 5.50 -16.09 9.69
CA ILE A 383 6.82 -15.74 9.16
C ILE A 383 7.15 -16.76 8.07
N ALA A 384 7.38 -16.28 6.85
CA ALA A 384 7.88 -17.09 5.75
C ALA A 384 9.36 -16.78 5.52
N PHE A 385 10.18 -17.83 5.42
CA PHE A 385 11.62 -17.75 5.22
C PHE A 385 12.02 -18.26 3.85
N ALA A 386 13.07 -17.67 3.28
CA ALA A 386 13.75 -18.12 2.08
C ALA A 386 15.25 -18.23 2.35
N ASP A 387 15.94 -19.08 1.59
CA ASP A 387 17.39 -19.17 1.64
C ASP A 387 18.03 -17.83 1.24
N ALA A 388 19.06 -17.43 1.99
CA ALA A 388 19.82 -16.20 1.74
C ALA A 388 21.28 -16.47 1.37
N GLY A 389 21.65 -17.75 1.25
CA GLY A 389 23.02 -18.20 1.03
C GLY A 389 23.84 -18.24 2.32
N GLU A 390 25.01 -18.84 2.24
CA GLU A 390 26.00 -18.96 3.33
C GLU A 390 25.45 -19.53 4.64
N GLY A 391 24.37 -20.34 4.57
CA GLY A 391 23.72 -20.94 5.74
C GLY A 391 22.81 -19.99 6.52
N GLU A 392 22.46 -18.84 5.94
CA GLU A 392 21.48 -17.89 6.47
C GLU A 392 20.14 -18.01 5.74
N ILE A 393 19.05 -17.74 6.46
CA ILE A 393 17.71 -17.60 5.92
C ILE A 393 17.12 -16.25 6.29
N LYS A 394 16.45 -15.59 5.34
CA LYS A 394 15.73 -14.34 5.55
C LYS A 394 14.25 -14.59 5.68
N GLY A 395 13.64 -14.04 6.75
CA GLY A 395 12.22 -14.14 7.06
C GLY A 395 11.47 -12.84 6.85
N SER A 396 10.25 -12.96 6.35
CA SER A 396 9.28 -11.86 6.31
C SER A 396 8.07 -12.22 7.16
N ALA A 397 7.84 -11.43 8.19
CA ALA A 397 6.81 -11.62 9.19
C ALA A 397 5.57 -10.76 8.90
N ARG A 398 4.39 -11.33 9.17
CA ARG A 398 3.09 -10.62 9.14
C ARG A 398 2.29 -10.98 10.39
N SER A 399 1.76 -9.95 11.06
CA SER A 399 1.00 -10.10 12.31
C SER A 399 -0.51 -9.99 12.09
N ILE A 400 -1.26 -10.36 13.13
CA ILE A 400 -2.68 -10.14 13.28
C ILE A 400 -2.93 -9.09 14.37
N LYS A 401 -4.16 -8.55 14.42
CA LYS A 401 -4.56 -7.58 15.45
C LYS A 401 -4.34 -8.16 16.86
N GLY A 402 -3.71 -7.37 17.71
CA GLY A 402 -3.44 -7.74 19.11
C GLY A 402 -2.04 -8.33 19.36
N LEU A 403 -1.21 -8.50 18.34
CA LEU A 403 0.17 -8.94 18.48
C LEU A 403 1.13 -7.96 17.79
N HIS A 404 2.06 -7.39 18.56
CA HIS A 404 3.10 -6.52 18.03
C HIS A 404 4.31 -7.34 17.57
N MET A 405 4.53 -7.47 16.27
CA MET A 405 5.51 -8.41 15.69
C MET A 405 6.94 -8.11 16.14
N ARG A 406 7.36 -6.84 16.13
CA ARG A 406 8.71 -6.47 16.54
C ARG A 406 8.99 -6.82 18.00
N ASP A 407 8.03 -6.52 18.89
CA ASP A 407 8.18 -6.79 20.34
C ASP A 407 8.24 -8.31 20.61
N LEU A 408 7.48 -9.09 19.84
CA LEU A 408 7.54 -10.55 19.88
C LEU A 408 8.94 -11.06 19.48
N LEU A 409 9.51 -10.54 18.38
CA LEU A 409 10.86 -10.92 17.95
C LEU A 409 11.91 -10.51 18.98
N GLU A 410 11.78 -9.34 19.61
CA GLU A 410 12.66 -8.89 20.68
C GLU A 410 12.55 -9.80 21.93
N LEU A 411 11.34 -10.22 22.29
CA LEU A 411 11.10 -11.18 23.36
C LEU A 411 11.81 -12.53 23.08
N ILE A 412 11.68 -13.06 21.86
CA ILE A 412 12.34 -14.30 21.44
C ILE A 412 13.85 -14.11 21.49
N ASN A 413 14.39 -13.04 20.94
CA ASN A 413 15.82 -12.75 20.93
C ASN A 413 16.40 -12.60 22.35
N SER A 414 15.64 -12.01 23.27
CA SER A 414 16.07 -11.90 24.68
C SER A 414 16.09 -13.24 25.41
N ARG A 415 15.18 -14.16 25.07
CA ARG A 415 15.10 -15.51 25.67
C ARG A 415 16.10 -16.49 25.06
N HIS A 416 16.49 -16.27 23.81
CA HIS A 416 17.38 -17.12 23.02
C HIS A 416 18.46 -16.27 22.34
N PRO A 417 19.43 -15.73 23.11
CA PRO A 417 20.47 -14.85 22.56
C PRO A 417 21.28 -15.53 21.44
N GLY A 418 21.46 -14.84 20.33
CA GLY A 418 22.22 -15.34 19.18
C GLY A 418 21.44 -16.23 18.20
N MET A 419 20.17 -16.54 18.48
CA MET A 419 19.31 -17.26 17.52
C MET A 419 18.92 -16.39 16.34
N ILE A 420 18.53 -15.14 16.59
CA ILE A 420 18.22 -14.15 15.56
C ILE A 420 19.48 -13.34 15.26
N ILE A 421 19.94 -13.34 14.01
CA ILE A 421 21.11 -12.57 13.57
C ILE A 421 20.78 -11.07 13.57
N LYS A 422 19.66 -10.72 12.95
CA LYS A 422 19.12 -9.36 12.93
C LYS A 422 17.61 -9.39 12.72
N PHE A 423 16.93 -8.38 13.21
CA PHE A 423 15.51 -8.17 12.95
C PHE A 423 15.17 -6.70 13.00
N GLY A 424 14.04 -6.33 12.37
CA GLY A 424 13.51 -4.97 12.38
C GLY A 424 12.09 -4.96 11.84
N GLY A 425 11.38 -3.87 12.05
CA GLY A 425 10.02 -3.72 11.59
C GLY A 425 9.12 -3.03 12.60
N HIS A 426 7.81 -3.24 12.44
CA HIS A 426 6.74 -2.59 13.17
C HIS A 426 5.74 -3.60 13.74
N ALA A 427 4.61 -3.10 14.25
CA ALA A 427 3.58 -3.93 14.85
C ALA A 427 3.04 -5.03 13.92
N MET A 428 2.79 -4.71 12.65
CA MET A 428 2.09 -5.63 11.72
C MET A 428 3.01 -6.36 10.76
N ALA A 429 4.26 -5.89 10.57
CA ALA A 429 5.21 -6.48 9.66
C ALA A 429 6.65 -6.31 10.17
N ALA A 430 7.48 -7.33 9.98
CA ALA A 430 8.89 -7.31 10.34
C ALA A 430 9.71 -8.16 9.37
N GLY A 431 11.01 -7.86 9.30
CA GLY A 431 12.01 -8.70 8.65
C GLY A 431 12.98 -9.25 9.67
N LEU A 432 13.53 -10.44 9.44
CA LEU A 432 14.55 -11.03 10.29
C LEU A 432 15.49 -11.95 9.49
N SER A 433 16.67 -12.21 10.06
CA SER A 433 17.59 -13.23 9.54
C SER A 433 17.94 -14.21 10.64
N LEU A 434 18.00 -15.48 10.29
CA LEU A 434 18.39 -16.59 11.15
C LEU A 434 19.51 -17.38 10.47
N ARG A 435 20.22 -18.18 11.25
CA ARG A 435 20.97 -19.32 10.71
C ARG A 435 19.99 -20.43 10.33
N ALA A 436 20.19 -21.09 9.20
CA ALA A 436 19.30 -22.16 8.74
C ALA A 436 19.19 -23.31 9.77
N ASP A 437 20.28 -23.63 10.47
CA ASP A 437 20.32 -24.67 11.52
C ASP A 437 19.52 -24.30 12.79
N ALA A 438 19.16 -23.04 12.99
CA ALA A 438 18.35 -22.57 14.09
C ALA A 438 16.83 -22.58 13.81
N PHE A 439 16.40 -22.91 12.60
CA PHE A 439 15.00 -22.75 12.18
C PHE A 439 14.02 -23.56 13.04
N GLU A 440 14.25 -24.83 13.29
CA GLU A 440 13.34 -25.67 14.08
C GLU A 440 13.18 -25.16 15.54
N LEU A 441 14.29 -24.71 16.13
CA LEU A 441 14.28 -24.12 17.47
C LEU A 441 13.49 -22.81 17.48
N PHE A 442 13.71 -21.96 16.45
CA PHE A 442 12.97 -20.71 16.28
C PHE A 442 11.48 -20.96 16.09
N GLN A 443 11.08 -21.93 15.26
CA GLN A 443 9.68 -22.29 15.01
C GLN A 443 8.95 -22.65 16.32
N SER A 444 9.57 -23.48 17.17
CA SER A 444 9.02 -23.85 18.47
C SER A 444 8.94 -22.65 19.43
N ALA A 445 9.98 -21.82 19.48
CA ALA A 445 10.02 -20.63 20.33
C ALA A 445 8.98 -19.59 19.90
N TYR A 446 8.78 -19.45 18.59
CA TYR A 446 7.81 -18.54 17.99
C TYR A 446 6.37 -18.92 18.35
N ASP A 447 5.95 -20.18 18.12
CA ASP A 447 4.61 -20.64 18.48
C ASP A 447 4.33 -20.49 19.98
N LYS A 448 5.31 -20.85 20.82
CA LYS A 448 5.20 -20.69 22.29
C LYS A 448 5.00 -19.24 22.69
N ALA A 449 5.78 -18.32 22.14
CA ALA A 449 5.68 -16.89 22.45
C ALA A 449 4.35 -16.29 21.97
N VAL A 450 3.85 -16.71 20.80
CA VAL A 450 2.53 -16.31 20.31
C VAL A 450 1.41 -16.79 21.25
N ARG A 451 1.47 -18.03 21.73
CA ARG A 451 0.49 -18.58 22.69
C ARG A 451 0.49 -17.86 24.03
N GLU A 452 1.62 -17.31 24.44
CA GLU A 452 1.72 -16.52 25.68
C GLU A 452 1.10 -15.12 25.55
N LEU A 453 1.15 -14.54 24.34
CA LEU A 453 0.75 -13.14 24.10
C LEU A 453 -0.67 -12.99 23.55
N LEU A 454 -1.20 -13.98 22.86
CA LEU A 454 -2.55 -13.95 22.29
C LEU A 454 -3.54 -14.78 23.10
N LYS A 455 -4.80 -14.41 23.00
CA LYS A 455 -5.94 -15.20 23.50
C LYS A 455 -6.59 -15.98 22.35
N PRO A 456 -7.26 -17.11 22.61
CA PRO A 456 -7.95 -17.90 21.58
C PRO A 456 -8.91 -17.10 20.70
N GLU A 457 -9.64 -16.15 21.30
CA GLU A 457 -10.63 -15.31 20.59
C GLU A 457 -9.98 -14.42 19.53
N GLN A 458 -8.71 -14.04 19.72
CA GLN A 458 -7.96 -13.20 18.77
C GLN A 458 -7.50 -13.97 17.53
N LEU A 459 -7.60 -15.30 17.55
CA LEU A 459 -7.30 -16.17 16.41
C LEU A 459 -8.52 -16.37 15.48
N THR A 460 -9.63 -15.74 15.78
CA THR A 460 -10.83 -15.70 14.92
C THR A 460 -10.83 -14.39 14.15
N GLY A 461 -10.90 -14.46 12.82
CA GLY A 461 -10.98 -13.28 11.98
C GLY A 461 -12.32 -12.54 12.14
N GLU A 462 -12.28 -11.23 12.29
CA GLU A 462 -13.48 -10.39 12.29
C GLU A 462 -13.67 -9.74 10.92
N ILE A 463 -14.87 -9.86 10.37
CA ILE A 463 -15.30 -9.15 9.16
C ILE A 463 -16.21 -8.01 9.60
N LEU A 464 -15.72 -6.77 9.47
CA LEU A 464 -16.47 -5.59 9.89
C LEU A 464 -17.51 -5.21 8.82
N SER A 465 -18.78 -5.32 9.16
CA SER A 465 -19.91 -4.96 8.31
C SER A 465 -20.51 -3.60 8.70
N ASP A 466 -20.99 -2.87 7.71
CA ASP A 466 -21.82 -1.67 7.89
C ASP A 466 -23.31 -2.01 8.18
N GLY A 467 -23.64 -3.30 8.37
CA GLY A 467 -24.98 -3.81 8.64
C GLY A 467 -25.76 -4.19 7.39
N GLU A 468 -27.04 -4.45 7.54
CA GLU A 468 -27.89 -4.79 6.40
C GLU A 468 -28.17 -3.58 5.51
N LEU A 469 -28.06 -3.78 4.20
CA LEU A 469 -28.49 -2.77 3.24
C LEU A 469 -30.01 -2.91 3.02
N PRO A 470 -30.80 -1.84 3.22
CA PRO A 470 -32.23 -1.88 2.92
C PRO A 470 -32.49 -2.33 1.48
N ILE A 471 -33.46 -3.20 1.28
CA ILE A 471 -33.80 -3.79 -0.04
C ILE A 471 -34.03 -2.72 -1.09
N ALA A 472 -34.70 -1.62 -0.74
CA ALA A 472 -34.95 -0.49 -1.63
C ALA A 472 -33.65 0.17 -2.17
N LEU A 473 -32.53 -0.03 -1.47
CA LEU A 473 -31.19 0.47 -1.86
C LEU A 473 -30.35 -0.58 -2.58
N MET A 474 -30.82 -1.80 -2.79
CA MET A 474 -30.13 -2.84 -3.55
C MET A 474 -30.31 -2.61 -5.05
N ASN A 475 -29.81 -1.51 -5.58
CA ASN A 475 -30.02 -1.09 -6.96
C ASN A 475 -28.76 -0.44 -7.55
N LEU A 476 -28.79 -0.22 -8.87
CA LEU A 476 -27.66 0.32 -9.63
C LEU A 476 -27.30 1.76 -9.21
N GLU A 477 -28.29 2.58 -8.86
CA GLU A 477 -28.08 3.96 -8.42
C GLU A 477 -27.25 4.01 -7.12
N THR A 478 -27.59 3.16 -6.16
CA THR A 478 -26.85 3.02 -4.91
C THR A 478 -25.43 2.49 -5.15
N ALA A 479 -25.25 1.53 -6.07
CA ALA A 479 -23.91 1.05 -6.43
C ALA A 479 -23.04 2.18 -6.99
N PHE A 480 -23.56 3.03 -7.87
CA PHE A 480 -22.87 4.23 -8.33
C PHE A 480 -22.59 5.23 -7.22
N LEU A 481 -23.58 5.50 -6.37
CA LEU A 481 -23.44 6.38 -5.21
C LEU A 481 -22.25 5.95 -4.34
N LEU A 482 -22.18 4.67 -3.98
CA LEU A 482 -21.09 4.13 -3.15
C LEU A 482 -19.74 4.22 -3.86
N ARG A 483 -19.69 3.87 -5.15
CA ARG A 483 -18.48 3.94 -5.96
C ARG A 483 -17.90 5.36 -6.07
N GLU A 484 -18.75 6.37 -6.27
CA GLU A 484 -18.32 7.77 -6.44
C GLU A 484 -18.08 8.51 -5.10
N SER A 485 -18.52 7.92 -3.98
CA SER A 485 -18.37 8.51 -2.64
C SER A 485 -17.01 8.24 -1.98
N GLY A 486 -16.07 7.54 -2.68
CA GLY A 486 -14.69 7.39 -2.24
C GLY A 486 -13.91 8.71 -2.23
N PRO A 487 -12.58 8.63 -2.16
CA PRO A 487 -11.77 7.42 -2.28
C PRO A 487 -11.84 6.52 -1.05
N TRP A 488 -12.11 5.24 -1.29
CA TRP A 488 -12.07 4.18 -0.28
C TRP A 488 -10.69 3.53 -0.25
N GLY A 489 -10.23 3.08 0.92
CA GLY A 489 -8.93 2.42 1.08
C GLY A 489 -8.61 2.12 2.53
N GLN A 490 -7.34 2.05 2.88
CA GLN A 490 -6.88 1.70 4.23
C GLN A 490 -7.42 2.68 5.28
N SER A 491 -7.96 2.16 6.37
CA SER A 491 -8.62 2.90 7.47
C SER A 491 -9.84 3.76 7.05
N PHE A 492 -10.22 3.70 5.79
CA PHE A 492 -11.44 4.29 5.22
C PHE A 492 -12.06 3.29 4.24
N GLU A 493 -12.37 2.11 4.78
CA GLU A 493 -12.72 0.94 3.99
C GLU A 493 -14.01 1.14 3.19
N GLU A 494 -14.02 0.53 2.00
CA GLU A 494 -15.22 0.46 1.17
C GLU A 494 -16.38 -0.16 1.95
N PRO A 495 -17.62 0.35 1.79
CA PRO A 495 -18.77 -0.18 2.52
C PRO A 495 -18.99 -1.67 2.27
N LEU A 496 -19.07 -2.44 3.36
CA LEU A 496 -19.33 -3.86 3.38
C LEU A 496 -20.62 -4.13 4.13
N PHE A 497 -21.60 -4.69 3.47
CA PHE A 497 -22.90 -5.01 4.04
C PHE A 497 -23.00 -6.50 4.37
N ASP A 498 -23.88 -6.88 5.27
CA ASP A 498 -24.20 -8.28 5.55
C ASP A 498 -25.69 -8.57 5.46
N GLY A 499 -26.04 -9.82 5.17
CA GLY A 499 -27.44 -10.25 5.12
C GLY A 499 -27.58 -11.75 4.87
N TYR A 500 -28.81 -12.22 5.04
CA TYR A 500 -29.23 -13.58 4.71
C TYR A 500 -29.94 -13.59 3.36
N PHE A 501 -29.71 -14.63 2.58
CA PHE A 501 -30.26 -14.75 1.23
C PHE A 501 -30.60 -16.20 0.90
N SER A 502 -31.68 -16.41 0.16
CA SER A 502 -31.98 -17.70 -0.46
C SER A 502 -31.10 -17.90 -1.70
N VAL A 503 -30.46 -19.06 -1.80
CA VAL A 503 -29.60 -19.42 -2.94
C VAL A 503 -30.46 -20.07 -4.02
N ILE A 504 -30.76 -19.33 -5.07
CA ILE A 504 -31.60 -19.81 -6.19
C ILE A 504 -30.74 -20.57 -7.21
N GLN A 505 -29.55 -20.04 -7.51
CA GLN A 505 -28.61 -20.68 -8.42
C GLN A 505 -27.17 -20.49 -7.93
N GLN A 506 -26.37 -21.53 -8.11
CA GLN A 506 -24.93 -21.49 -7.83
C GLN A 506 -24.17 -22.26 -8.91
N ARG A 507 -23.04 -21.72 -9.35
CA ARG A 507 -22.16 -22.36 -10.33
C ARG A 507 -20.75 -21.84 -10.23
N ILE A 508 -19.76 -22.66 -10.52
CA ILE A 508 -18.38 -22.23 -10.66
C ILE A 508 -18.18 -21.58 -12.02
N VAL A 509 -17.48 -20.44 -12.03
CA VAL A 509 -17.01 -19.71 -13.21
C VAL A 509 -15.49 -19.54 -13.11
N GLY A 510 -14.81 -19.71 -14.24
CA GLY A 510 -13.36 -19.89 -14.19
C GLY A 510 -13.04 -21.19 -13.44
N GLU A 511 -11.95 -21.19 -12.69
CA GLU A 511 -11.50 -22.40 -11.97
C GLU A 511 -12.01 -22.47 -10.52
N LYS A 512 -12.27 -21.31 -9.89
CA LYS A 512 -12.49 -21.24 -8.43
C LYS A 512 -13.37 -20.05 -7.97
N HIS A 513 -14.18 -19.50 -8.85
CA HIS A 513 -15.07 -18.40 -8.48
C HIS A 513 -16.52 -18.88 -8.48
N LEU A 514 -17.27 -18.52 -7.46
CA LEU A 514 -18.68 -18.90 -7.33
C LEU A 514 -19.58 -17.76 -7.82
N LYS A 515 -20.30 -18.00 -8.90
CA LYS A 515 -21.38 -17.12 -9.37
C LYS A 515 -22.69 -17.59 -8.76
N LEU A 516 -23.42 -16.65 -8.16
CA LEU A 516 -24.69 -16.90 -7.47
C LEU A 516 -25.81 -16.04 -8.08
N VAL A 517 -27.02 -16.58 -8.02
CA VAL A 517 -28.27 -15.80 -8.09
C VAL A 517 -28.93 -15.96 -6.73
N LEU A 518 -29.15 -14.85 -6.06
CA LEU A 518 -29.64 -14.78 -4.69
C LEU A 518 -31.00 -14.08 -4.66
N GLU A 519 -31.86 -14.52 -3.74
CA GLU A 519 -33.14 -13.87 -3.47
C GLU A 519 -33.14 -13.34 -2.03
N THR A 520 -33.67 -12.13 -1.87
CA THR A 520 -33.85 -11.54 -0.52
C THR A 520 -34.91 -12.29 0.27
N ASP A 521 -34.83 -12.30 1.58
CA ASP A 521 -35.76 -13.04 2.46
C ASP A 521 -37.25 -12.74 2.24
N CYS A 522 -37.59 -11.56 1.73
CA CYS A 522 -38.99 -11.22 1.41
C CYS A 522 -39.37 -11.67 -0.03
N GLY A 523 -38.49 -12.33 -0.79
CA GLY A 523 -38.76 -12.79 -2.14
C GLY A 523 -38.98 -11.71 -3.18
N SER A 524 -38.63 -10.45 -2.88
CA SER A 524 -38.97 -9.29 -3.71
C SER A 524 -37.86 -8.87 -4.70
N VAL A 525 -36.60 -9.24 -4.45
CA VAL A 525 -35.46 -8.83 -5.26
C VAL A 525 -34.52 -9.99 -5.52
N MET A 526 -34.18 -10.16 -6.80
CA MET A 526 -33.15 -11.11 -7.25
C MET A 526 -31.85 -10.35 -7.47
N MET A 527 -30.73 -10.87 -6.94
CA MET A 527 -29.42 -10.26 -7.04
C MET A 527 -28.40 -11.22 -7.62
N ASP A 528 -27.67 -10.74 -8.60
CA ASP A 528 -26.43 -11.38 -9.06
C ASP A 528 -25.33 -11.18 -8.03
N ALA A 529 -24.61 -12.26 -7.71
CA ALA A 529 -23.47 -12.19 -6.80
C ALA A 529 -22.27 -13.02 -7.32
N ILE A 530 -21.07 -12.60 -6.97
CA ILE A 530 -19.85 -13.33 -7.27
C ILE A 530 -18.93 -13.36 -6.04
N ALA A 531 -18.49 -14.56 -5.66
CA ALA A 531 -17.46 -14.77 -4.65
C ALA A 531 -16.21 -15.32 -5.33
N PHE A 532 -15.08 -14.63 -5.12
CA PHE A 532 -13.80 -15.02 -5.73
C PHE A 532 -13.05 -16.00 -4.84
N ASN A 533 -12.40 -17.00 -5.46
CA ASN A 533 -11.52 -17.97 -4.78
C ASN A 533 -12.20 -18.72 -3.61
N VAL A 534 -13.40 -19.20 -3.84
CA VAL A 534 -14.15 -19.96 -2.82
C VAL A 534 -13.52 -21.32 -2.54
N ASP A 535 -13.82 -21.87 -1.38
CA ASP A 535 -13.50 -23.25 -1.05
C ASP A 535 -14.37 -24.21 -1.87
N LEU A 536 -13.74 -24.94 -2.79
CA LEU A 536 -14.41 -25.89 -3.66
C LEU A 536 -14.86 -27.19 -2.93
N GLN A 537 -14.47 -27.39 -1.67
CA GLN A 537 -15.00 -28.46 -0.84
C GLN A 537 -16.40 -28.13 -0.29
N THR A 538 -16.66 -26.84 -0.07
CA THR A 538 -17.94 -26.35 0.44
C THR A 538 -18.85 -25.89 -0.70
N TRP A 539 -18.31 -25.30 -1.77
CA TRP A 539 -19.08 -24.70 -2.85
C TRP A 539 -18.64 -25.22 -4.24
N PRO A 540 -19.55 -25.50 -5.19
CA PRO A 540 -21.02 -25.40 -5.05
C PRO A 540 -21.60 -26.65 -4.37
N ASP A 541 -22.66 -26.48 -3.57
CA ASP A 541 -23.44 -27.55 -2.99
C ASP A 541 -24.96 -27.27 -3.14
N ALA A 542 -25.62 -28.07 -3.93
CA ALA A 542 -27.04 -27.92 -4.22
C ALA A 542 -27.97 -28.10 -2.99
N THR A 543 -27.45 -28.66 -1.90
CA THR A 543 -28.19 -28.81 -0.63
C THR A 543 -28.27 -27.51 0.15
N ILE A 544 -27.33 -26.58 -0.06
CA ILE A 544 -27.29 -25.26 0.56
C ILE A 544 -28.36 -24.38 -0.08
N LYS A 545 -29.43 -24.09 0.66
CA LYS A 545 -30.56 -23.25 0.21
C LYS A 545 -30.51 -21.84 0.73
N HIS A 546 -29.79 -21.60 1.82
CA HIS A 546 -29.65 -20.29 2.43
C HIS A 546 -28.17 -20.03 2.72
N ALA A 547 -27.77 -18.78 2.60
CA ALA A 547 -26.41 -18.35 2.91
C ALA A 547 -26.41 -17.00 3.60
N ARG A 548 -25.49 -16.81 4.53
CA ARG A 548 -25.17 -15.51 5.09
C ARG A 548 -23.95 -14.96 4.36
N LEU A 549 -24.04 -13.72 3.91
CA LEU A 549 -22.97 -13.07 3.14
C LEU A 549 -22.51 -11.78 3.82
N ALA A 550 -21.19 -11.48 3.64
CA ALA A 550 -20.68 -10.12 3.70
C ALA A 550 -20.30 -9.71 2.28
N TYR A 551 -20.84 -8.59 1.80
CA TYR A 551 -20.76 -8.20 0.39
C TYR A 551 -20.64 -6.69 0.20
N LYS A 552 -20.01 -6.30 -0.91
CA LYS A 552 -20.04 -4.94 -1.46
C LYS A 552 -21.05 -4.87 -2.59
N LEU A 553 -21.71 -3.73 -2.72
CA LEU A 553 -22.60 -3.47 -3.85
C LEU A 553 -21.76 -2.80 -4.95
N ASP A 554 -21.69 -3.42 -6.12
CA ASP A 554 -20.85 -2.96 -7.22
C ASP A 554 -21.62 -2.87 -8.55
N VAL A 555 -21.06 -2.12 -9.48
CA VAL A 555 -21.53 -1.98 -10.84
C VAL A 555 -20.82 -2.98 -11.74
N ASN A 556 -21.51 -4.04 -12.12
CA ASN A 556 -21.02 -4.99 -13.10
C ASN A 556 -21.24 -4.43 -14.52
N GLU A 557 -20.17 -4.40 -15.31
CA GLU A 557 -20.20 -3.94 -16.68
C GLU A 557 -19.82 -5.09 -17.62
N PHE A 558 -20.77 -5.51 -18.41
CA PHE A 558 -20.55 -6.57 -19.38
C PHE A 558 -21.16 -6.20 -20.75
N ARG A 559 -20.33 -6.17 -21.79
CA ARG A 559 -20.73 -5.85 -23.18
C ARG A 559 -21.49 -4.53 -23.30
N GLY A 560 -21.09 -3.52 -22.54
CA GLY A 560 -21.73 -2.19 -22.54
C GLY A 560 -23.00 -2.07 -21.68
N ASN A 561 -23.49 -3.16 -21.10
CA ASN A 561 -24.60 -3.13 -20.16
C ASN A 561 -24.06 -2.99 -18.72
N GLN A 562 -24.73 -2.16 -17.93
CA GLN A 562 -24.44 -1.95 -16.52
C GLN A 562 -25.55 -2.54 -15.67
N THR A 563 -25.18 -3.39 -14.73
CA THR A 563 -26.09 -4.03 -13.78
C THR A 563 -25.51 -3.96 -12.37
N VAL A 564 -26.38 -3.96 -11.36
CA VAL A 564 -25.95 -4.10 -9.98
C VAL A 564 -25.52 -5.54 -9.72
N GLN A 565 -24.44 -5.73 -8.96
CA GLN A 565 -23.92 -7.03 -8.56
C GLN A 565 -23.39 -6.94 -7.11
N MET A 566 -23.50 -8.03 -6.36
CA MET A 566 -22.83 -8.19 -5.09
C MET A 566 -21.43 -8.80 -5.31
N LEU A 567 -20.38 -8.12 -4.86
CA LEU A 567 -19.06 -8.71 -4.70
C LEU A 567 -18.99 -9.29 -3.29
N VAL A 568 -18.94 -10.62 -3.20
CA VAL A 568 -19.00 -11.33 -1.93
C VAL A 568 -17.59 -11.51 -1.38
N ASP A 569 -17.30 -10.87 -0.23
CA ASP A 569 -16.02 -11.00 0.48
C ASP A 569 -16.02 -12.23 1.40
N TYR A 570 -17.21 -12.60 1.93
CA TYR A 570 -17.38 -13.78 2.78
C TYR A 570 -18.75 -14.42 2.59
N ILE A 571 -18.80 -15.75 2.61
CA ILE A 571 -20.02 -16.54 2.48
C ILE A 571 -19.97 -17.75 3.39
N GLU A 572 -21.04 -17.98 4.14
CA GLU A 572 -21.25 -19.17 4.95
C GLU A 572 -22.65 -19.76 4.69
N PRO A 573 -22.82 -21.10 4.69
CA PRO A 573 -24.13 -21.74 4.70
C PRO A 573 -24.92 -21.31 5.93
N ALA A 574 -26.24 -21.09 5.78
CA ALA A 574 -27.15 -20.66 6.84
C ALA A 574 -28.37 -21.60 6.96
#